data_74606f9c33d31f485eafe117f684a954
#
_entry.id   74606f9c33d31f485eafe117f684a954
#
_cell.length_a   1.000
_cell.length_b   1.000
_cell.length_c   1.000
_cell.angle_alpha   90.00
_cell.angle_beta   90.00
_cell.angle_gamma   90.00
#
_symmetry.space_group_name_H-M   'P 1'
#
loop_
_entity.id
_entity.type
_entity.pdbx_description
1 polymer ?
#
loop_
_entity_poly.entity_id
_entity_poly.type
_entity_poly.pdbx_seq_one_letter_code
_entity_poly.pdbx_strand_id
1 'polypeptide(L)'
;MNEIITLKNIQLELKKTCVFQNLNFSCKQGEIIGITGANGSGKSVLFKLIAGLYSPSYGEVLINGENIVPERKIPAKLGALIEEPGFINYYSGFKNLQYLASIRGVVGNQEINDTLKIVGLYEQKDQKVKTYSLGMRKKLGIAQAIMENPSILLLDEPMNALDKSSVENMRTLFRKLSSEKGTTILIASHSEEDIRILCDKVYAIEDKVCTLCSD
;
A
#
# COMPACT_ATOMS: atom_id res chain seq x y z
N MET A 1 19.93 -2.35 11.24
CA MET A 1 18.80 -2.71 10.36
C MET A 1 18.93 -1.87 9.11
N ASN A 2 18.86 -2.48 7.93
CA ASN A 2 19.04 -1.77 6.66
C ASN A 2 17.77 -1.03 6.26
N GLU A 3 17.92 0.14 5.65
CA GLU A 3 16.81 0.86 5.02
C GLU A 3 16.32 0.05 3.83
N ILE A 4 14.99 -0.19 3.78
CA ILE A 4 14.35 -0.94 2.69
C ILE A 4 13.84 0.00 1.59
N ILE A 5 13.41 1.21 1.96
CA ILE A 5 12.99 2.26 1.05
C ILE A 5 13.77 3.52 1.40
N THR A 6 14.37 4.17 0.40
CA THR A 6 15.03 5.47 0.56
C THR A 6 14.74 6.33 -0.65
N LEU A 7 14.22 7.52 -0.42
CA LEU A 7 14.00 8.57 -1.41
C LEU A 7 14.99 9.69 -1.14
N LYS A 8 15.78 10.10 -2.15
CA LYS A 8 16.80 11.14 -2.01
C LYS A 8 16.56 12.28 -2.97
N ASN A 9 16.37 13.48 -2.40
CA ASN A 9 16.27 14.74 -3.16
C ASN A 9 15.23 14.69 -4.29
N ILE A 10 14.09 14.05 -4.06
CA ILE A 10 13.06 13.85 -5.07
C ILE A 10 12.45 15.18 -5.48
N GLN A 11 12.49 15.44 -6.78
CA GLN A 11 11.66 16.44 -7.45
C GLN A 11 10.70 15.73 -8.39
N LEU A 12 9.43 16.08 -8.34
CA LEU A 12 8.42 15.47 -9.20
C LEU A 12 7.47 16.53 -9.71
N GLU A 13 7.37 16.63 -11.03
CA GLU A 13 6.37 17.44 -11.73
C GLU A 13 5.40 16.52 -12.49
N LEU A 14 4.11 16.75 -12.33
CA LEU A 14 3.05 16.10 -13.09
C LEU A 14 2.20 17.15 -13.80
N LYS A 15 2.09 17.05 -15.13
CA LYS A 15 1.31 17.99 -15.97
C LYS A 15 1.61 19.47 -15.65
N LYS A 16 2.90 19.81 -15.51
CA LYS A 16 3.41 21.16 -15.17
C LYS A 16 3.12 21.62 -13.73
N THR A 17 2.62 20.74 -12.88
CA THR A 17 2.43 21.01 -11.45
C THR A 17 3.55 20.35 -10.66
N CYS A 18 4.29 21.13 -9.88
CA CYS A 18 5.28 20.61 -8.96
C CYS A 18 4.54 19.92 -7.79
N VAL A 19 4.74 18.60 -7.65
CA VAL A 19 4.14 17.79 -6.57
C VAL A 19 5.11 17.66 -5.42
N PHE A 20 6.39 17.39 -5.71
CA PHE A 20 7.44 17.28 -4.70
C PHE A 20 8.63 18.15 -5.06
N GLN A 21 9.23 18.76 -4.03
CA GLN A 21 10.43 19.58 -4.14
C GLN A 21 11.39 19.19 -3.01
N ASN A 22 12.52 18.56 -3.39
CA ASN A 22 13.53 18.08 -2.45
C ASN A 22 12.97 17.13 -1.36
N LEU A 23 12.05 16.22 -1.74
CA LEU A 23 11.48 15.27 -0.82
C LEU A 23 12.51 14.19 -0.47
N ASN A 24 12.71 13.99 0.84
CA ASN A 24 13.55 12.94 1.40
C ASN A 24 12.69 12.06 2.32
N PHE A 25 12.90 10.75 2.25
CA PHE A 25 12.16 9.78 3.04
C PHE A 25 12.99 8.52 3.21
N SER A 26 12.94 7.89 4.38
CA SER A 26 13.49 6.55 4.55
C SER A 26 12.71 5.74 5.59
N CYS A 27 12.69 4.42 5.41
CA CYS A 27 12.16 3.49 6.40
C CYS A 27 12.95 2.19 6.42
N LYS A 28 12.92 1.52 7.58
CA LYS A 28 13.59 0.25 7.80
C LYS A 28 12.64 -0.91 7.55
N GLN A 29 13.23 -2.08 7.31
CA GLN A 29 12.45 -3.31 7.15
C GLN A 29 11.62 -3.60 8.40
N GLY A 30 10.36 -3.98 8.18
CA GLY A 30 9.41 -4.34 9.23
C GLY A 30 8.76 -3.16 9.96
N GLU A 31 9.10 -1.90 9.63
CA GLU A 31 8.41 -0.74 10.20
C GLU A 31 7.02 -0.52 9.57
N ILE A 32 6.08 -0.01 10.35
CA ILE A 32 4.81 0.54 9.87
C ILE A 32 4.91 2.06 9.89
N ILE A 33 4.85 2.68 8.72
CA ILE A 33 5.00 4.12 8.55
C ILE A 33 3.65 4.75 8.19
N GLY A 34 3.25 5.74 8.98
CA GLY A 34 2.11 6.60 8.66
C GLY A 34 2.51 7.73 7.72
N ILE A 35 1.70 7.96 6.69
CA ILE A 35 1.83 9.10 5.78
C ILE A 35 0.60 9.99 5.96
N THR A 36 0.79 11.19 6.48
CA THR A 36 -0.27 12.16 6.73
C THR A 36 -0.16 13.38 5.81
N GLY A 37 -1.18 14.20 5.78
CA GLY A 37 -1.23 15.42 4.96
C GLY A 37 -2.62 15.66 4.38
N ALA A 38 -2.90 16.87 3.93
CA ALA A 38 -4.17 17.27 3.35
C ALA A 38 -4.53 16.47 2.09
N ASN A 39 -5.79 16.53 1.66
CA ASN A 39 -6.19 15.98 0.37
C ASN A 39 -5.44 16.70 -0.77
N GLY A 40 -4.88 15.91 -1.69
CA GLY A 40 -4.06 16.46 -2.77
C GLY A 40 -2.62 16.81 -2.40
N SER A 41 -2.16 16.55 -1.15
CA SER A 41 -0.76 16.81 -0.76
C SER A 41 0.27 15.92 -1.46
N GLY A 42 -0.16 14.81 -2.08
CA GLY A 42 0.74 13.91 -2.81
C GLY A 42 0.91 12.52 -2.18
N LYS A 43 0.14 12.13 -1.16
CA LYS A 43 0.25 10.81 -0.50
C LYS A 43 0.20 9.65 -1.50
N SER A 44 -0.85 9.59 -2.34
CA SER A 44 -0.98 8.56 -3.38
C SER A 44 0.12 8.67 -4.45
N VAL A 45 0.62 9.89 -4.72
CA VAL A 45 1.74 10.12 -5.65
C VAL A 45 3.05 9.58 -5.08
N LEU A 46 3.30 9.74 -3.78
CA LEU A 46 4.43 9.13 -3.08
C LEU A 46 4.40 7.60 -3.21
N PHE A 47 3.23 6.99 -3.01
CA PHE A 47 3.08 5.55 -3.17
C PHE A 47 3.32 5.09 -4.62
N LYS A 48 2.80 5.83 -5.60
CA LYS A 48 3.04 5.54 -7.04
C LYS A 48 4.52 5.68 -7.40
N LEU A 49 5.24 6.60 -6.78
CA LEU A 49 6.68 6.78 -6.96
C LEU A 49 7.46 5.56 -6.39
N ILE A 50 7.15 5.14 -5.16
CA ILE A 50 7.77 3.96 -4.52
C ILE A 50 7.43 2.67 -5.28
N ALA A 51 6.21 2.57 -5.85
CA ALA A 51 5.80 1.45 -6.67
C ALA A 51 6.45 1.41 -8.07
N GLY A 52 7.25 2.43 -8.45
CA GLY A 52 7.83 2.52 -9.78
C GLY A 52 6.86 2.92 -10.89
N LEU A 53 5.62 3.33 -10.54
CA LEU A 53 4.61 3.78 -11.50
C LEU A 53 4.85 5.20 -11.99
N TYR A 54 5.54 6.01 -11.20
CA TYR A 54 6.01 7.33 -11.58
C TYR A 54 7.53 7.39 -11.46
N SER A 55 8.16 8.16 -12.35
CA SER A 55 9.59 8.47 -12.26
C SER A 55 9.76 9.92 -11.83
N PRO A 56 10.64 10.22 -10.88
CA PRO A 56 10.91 11.59 -10.49
C PRO A 56 11.62 12.35 -11.63
N SER A 57 11.46 13.66 -11.65
CA SER A 57 12.21 14.54 -12.58
C SER A 57 13.68 14.65 -12.17
N TYR A 58 13.96 14.50 -10.86
CA TYR A 58 15.30 14.48 -10.28
C TYR A 58 15.28 13.69 -8.98
N GLY A 59 16.41 13.08 -8.59
CA GLY A 59 16.59 12.32 -7.38
C GLY A 59 16.58 10.81 -7.59
N GLU A 60 16.67 10.05 -6.51
CA GLU A 60 16.78 8.61 -6.52
C GLU A 60 15.69 7.95 -5.68
N VAL A 61 15.15 6.83 -6.16
CA VAL A 61 14.26 5.94 -5.43
C VAL A 61 14.98 4.60 -5.25
N LEU A 62 15.41 4.33 -4.03
CA LEU A 62 16.14 3.11 -3.70
C LEU A 62 15.22 2.13 -2.97
N ILE A 63 15.11 0.92 -3.51
CA ILE A 63 14.40 -0.20 -2.88
C ILE A 63 15.42 -1.31 -2.62
N ASN A 64 15.59 -1.69 -1.36
CA ASN A 64 16.67 -2.60 -0.94
C ASN A 64 18.07 -2.16 -1.41
N GLY A 65 18.31 -0.84 -1.45
CA GLY A 65 19.57 -0.26 -1.93
C GLY A 65 19.73 -0.17 -3.45
N GLU A 66 18.80 -0.73 -4.23
CA GLU A 66 18.80 -0.65 -5.69
C GLU A 66 17.98 0.55 -6.19
N ASN A 67 18.55 1.40 -7.03
CA ASN A 67 17.83 2.52 -7.65
C ASN A 67 16.91 2.01 -8.77
N ILE A 68 15.60 2.16 -8.57
CA ILE A 68 14.58 1.67 -9.52
C ILE A 68 14.25 2.67 -10.64
N VAL A 69 14.75 3.90 -10.56
CA VAL A 69 14.40 4.99 -11.50
C VAL A 69 14.93 4.75 -12.91
N PRO A 70 16.22 4.40 -13.12
CA PRO A 70 16.79 4.29 -14.48
C PRO A 70 16.07 3.27 -15.36
N GLU A 71 15.65 2.15 -14.79
CA GLU A 71 15.02 1.04 -15.51
C GLU A 71 13.48 1.07 -15.42
N ARG A 72 12.89 2.03 -14.70
CA ARG A 72 11.46 2.06 -14.36
C ARG A 72 10.99 0.73 -13.79
N LYS A 73 11.76 0.18 -12.88
CA LYS A 73 11.56 -1.15 -12.34
C LYS A 73 10.46 -1.14 -11.28
N ILE A 74 9.51 -2.06 -11.41
CA ILE A 74 8.52 -2.33 -10.36
C ILE A 74 9.17 -3.26 -9.33
N PRO A 75 9.18 -2.91 -8.03
CA PRO A 75 9.76 -3.77 -7.00
C PRO A 75 9.11 -5.16 -6.97
N ALA A 76 9.92 -6.21 -6.97
CA ALA A 76 9.47 -7.60 -7.17
C ALA A 76 8.50 -8.11 -6.10
N LYS A 77 8.67 -7.69 -4.84
CA LYS A 77 7.85 -8.12 -3.69
C LYS A 77 7.08 -6.93 -3.10
N LEU A 78 6.36 -6.21 -3.94
CA LEU A 78 5.53 -5.08 -3.54
C LEU A 78 4.06 -5.44 -3.70
N GLY A 79 3.28 -5.23 -2.64
CA GLY A 79 1.82 -5.23 -2.65
C GLY A 79 1.31 -3.80 -2.53
N ALA A 80 0.25 -3.46 -3.25
CA ALA A 80 -0.28 -2.10 -3.21
C ALA A 80 -1.80 -2.06 -3.30
N LEU A 81 -2.39 -1.22 -2.46
CA LEU A 81 -3.75 -0.73 -2.56
C LEU A 81 -3.66 0.79 -2.65
N ILE A 82 -3.56 1.31 -3.87
CA ILE A 82 -3.47 2.74 -4.17
C ILE A 82 -4.74 3.13 -4.92
N GLU A 83 -5.49 4.09 -4.37
CA GLU A 83 -6.80 4.49 -4.89
C GLU A 83 -7.84 3.34 -4.86
N GLU A 84 -8.83 3.35 -5.75
CA GLU A 84 -9.84 2.29 -5.83
C GLU A 84 -9.36 1.16 -6.76
N PRO A 85 -9.39 -0.10 -6.30
CA PRO A 85 -9.00 -1.23 -7.14
C PRO A 85 -10.00 -1.47 -8.27
N GLY A 86 -9.48 -1.59 -9.50
CA GLY A 86 -10.26 -1.80 -10.72
C GLY A 86 -10.62 -3.27 -10.94
N PHE A 87 -11.47 -3.86 -10.10
CA PHE A 87 -11.93 -5.24 -10.27
C PHE A 87 -12.91 -5.40 -11.45
N ILE A 88 -12.90 -6.59 -12.04
CA ILE A 88 -13.85 -6.99 -13.06
C ILE A 88 -15.21 -7.27 -12.38
N ASN A 89 -16.17 -6.39 -12.57
CA ASN A 89 -17.44 -6.37 -11.85
C ASN A 89 -18.28 -7.65 -12.01
N TYR A 90 -18.18 -8.34 -13.15
CA TYR A 90 -18.93 -9.56 -13.47
C TYR A 90 -18.23 -10.84 -12.99
N TYR A 91 -16.99 -10.75 -12.52
CA TYR A 91 -16.27 -11.84 -11.86
C TYR A 91 -16.57 -11.85 -10.37
N SER A 92 -16.45 -13.03 -9.76
CA SER A 92 -16.48 -13.16 -8.30
C SER A 92 -15.21 -12.58 -7.66
N GLY A 93 -15.22 -12.36 -6.34
CA GLY A 93 -14.03 -11.96 -5.61
C GLY A 93 -12.88 -12.93 -5.81
N PHE A 94 -13.14 -14.23 -5.65
CA PHE A 94 -12.15 -15.29 -5.89
C PHE A 94 -11.60 -15.25 -7.31
N LYS A 95 -12.45 -15.15 -8.33
CA LYS A 95 -12.04 -15.15 -9.73
C LYS A 95 -11.20 -13.92 -10.09
N ASN A 96 -11.47 -12.75 -9.49
CA ASN A 96 -10.63 -11.58 -9.65
C ASN A 96 -9.21 -11.82 -9.11
N LEU A 97 -9.09 -12.35 -7.89
CA LEU A 97 -7.78 -12.67 -7.31
C LEU A 97 -7.06 -13.76 -8.09
N GLN A 98 -7.77 -14.80 -8.53
CA GLN A 98 -7.21 -15.87 -9.37
C GLN A 98 -6.65 -15.33 -10.69
N TYR A 99 -7.38 -14.43 -11.36
CA TYR A 99 -6.93 -13.79 -12.59
C TYR A 99 -5.65 -12.97 -12.35
N LEU A 100 -5.59 -12.18 -11.29
CA LEU A 100 -4.41 -11.38 -10.94
C LEU A 100 -3.23 -12.27 -10.54
N ALA A 101 -3.46 -13.32 -9.75
CA ALA A 101 -2.43 -14.29 -9.37
C ALA A 101 -1.83 -15.00 -10.58
N SER A 102 -2.62 -15.25 -11.64
CA SER A 102 -2.14 -15.92 -12.86
C SER A 102 -1.11 -15.10 -13.64
N ILE A 103 -1.06 -13.78 -13.44
CA ILE A 103 -0.11 -12.89 -14.15
C ILE A 103 1.33 -13.21 -13.75
N ARG A 104 1.57 -13.50 -12.48
CA ARG A 104 2.90 -13.83 -11.95
C ARG A 104 3.09 -15.32 -11.67
N GLY A 105 2.01 -16.06 -11.45
CA GLY A 105 2.03 -17.49 -11.19
C GLY A 105 2.69 -17.90 -9.86
N VAL A 106 2.76 -17.00 -8.87
CA VAL A 106 3.47 -17.24 -7.59
C VAL A 106 2.57 -17.77 -6.48
N VAL A 107 1.25 -17.65 -6.61
CA VAL A 107 0.26 -18.16 -5.64
C VAL A 107 -0.85 -18.90 -6.34
N GLY A 108 -1.37 -19.94 -5.68
CA GLY A 108 -2.45 -20.77 -6.17
C GLY A 108 -3.78 -20.53 -5.45
N ASN A 109 -4.74 -21.42 -5.72
CA ASN A 109 -6.10 -21.31 -5.19
C ASN A 109 -6.15 -21.41 -3.66
N GLN A 110 -5.21 -22.15 -3.04
CA GLN A 110 -5.18 -22.32 -1.59
C GLN A 110 -4.80 -21.00 -0.92
N GLU A 111 -3.73 -20.35 -1.36
CA GLU A 111 -3.27 -19.07 -0.82
C GLU A 111 -4.31 -17.96 -1.02
N ILE A 112 -5.04 -17.98 -2.15
CA ILE A 112 -6.15 -17.05 -2.40
C ILE A 112 -7.27 -17.29 -1.39
N ASN A 113 -7.67 -18.53 -1.17
CA ASN A 113 -8.71 -18.86 -0.19
C ASN A 113 -8.31 -18.46 1.23
N ASP A 114 -7.06 -18.72 1.63
CA ASP A 114 -6.56 -18.38 2.96
C ASP A 114 -6.50 -16.85 3.13
N THR A 115 -6.09 -16.12 2.09
CA THR A 115 -6.13 -14.66 2.09
C THR A 115 -7.55 -14.11 2.22
N LEU A 116 -8.53 -14.69 1.52
CA LEU A 116 -9.93 -14.30 1.64
C LEU A 116 -10.51 -14.59 3.04
N LYS A 117 -10.07 -15.65 3.72
CA LYS A 117 -10.41 -15.88 5.13
C LYS A 117 -9.83 -14.81 6.03
N ILE A 118 -8.54 -14.46 5.83
CA ILE A 118 -7.83 -13.44 6.62
C ILE A 118 -8.54 -12.09 6.55
N VAL A 119 -8.99 -11.65 5.36
CA VAL A 119 -9.70 -10.37 5.20
C VAL A 119 -11.21 -10.46 5.49
N GLY A 120 -11.73 -11.65 5.84
CA GLY A 120 -13.15 -11.87 6.17
C GLY A 120 -14.09 -11.77 4.96
N LEU A 121 -13.67 -12.28 3.80
CA LEU A 121 -14.48 -12.34 2.58
C LEU A 121 -14.70 -13.77 2.06
N TYR A 122 -14.30 -14.78 2.80
CA TYR A 122 -14.36 -16.17 2.33
C TYR A 122 -15.77 -16.61 1.97
N GLU A 123 -16.77 -16.31 2.81
CA GLU A 123 -18.16 -16.69 2.59
C GLU A 123 -18.79 -15.98 1.37
N GLN A 124 -18.28 -14.81 1.00
CA GLN A 124 -18.76 -14.02 -0.15
C GLN A 124 -17.89 -14.18 -1.40
N LYS A 125 -16.86 -15.04 -1.35
CA LYS A 125 -15.82 -15.15 -2.39
C LYS A 125 -16.37 -15.45 -3.80
N ASP A 126 -17.49 -16.18 -3.89
CA ASP A 126 -18.11 -16.59 -5.16
C ASP A 126 -19.17 -15.60 -5.67
N GLN A 127 -19.53 -14.58 -4.87
CA GLN A 127 -20.44 -13.52 -5.30
C GLN A 127 -19.73 -12.56 -6.27
N LYS A 128 -20.48 -12.04 -7.25
CA LYS A 128 -19.96 -11.07 -8.24
C LYS A 128 -19.58 -9.76 -7.54
N VAL A 129 -18.42 -9.21 -7.89
CA VAL A 129 -17.92 -7.96 -7.29
C VAL A 129 -18.85 -6.77 -7.47
N LYS A 130 -19.68 -6.76 -8.52
CA LYS A 130 -20.73 -5.74 -8.69
C LYS A 130 -21.73 -5.65 -7.51
N THR A 131 -21.91 -6.74 -6.76
CA THR A 131 -22.81 -6.79 -5.59
C THR A 131 -22.08 -6.49 -4.27
N TYR A 132 -20.76 -6.31 -4.30
CA TYR A 132 -19.97 -6.01 -3.12
C TYR A 132 -20.26 -4.58 -2.63
N SER A 133 -20.38 -4.42 -1.30
CA SER A 133 -20.34 -3.11 -0.66
C SER A 133 -18.96 -2.45 -0.86
N LEU A 134 -18.86 -1.16 -0.59
CA LEU A 134 -17.58 -0.45 -0.65
C LEU A 134 -16.54 -1.07 0.30
N GLY A 135 -16.95 -1.44 1.53
CA GLY A 135 -16.09 -2.13 2.49
C GLY A 135 -15.64 -3.51 1.99
N MET A 136 -16.51 -4.29 1.35
CA MET A 136 -16.13 -5.57 0.75
C MET A 136 -15.12 -5.39 -0.40
N ARG A 137 -15.30 -4.36 -1.24
CA ARG A 137 -14.34 -4.02 -2.30
C ARG A 137 -12.98 -3.62 -1.73
N LYS A 138 -12.98 -2.85 -0.63
CA LYS A 138 -11.75 -2.46 0.07
C LYS A 138 -11.04 -3.68 0.65
N LYS A 139 -11.75 -4.60 1.32
CA LYS A 139 -11.21 -5.87 1.81
C LYS A 139 -10.63 -6.73 0.68
N LEU A 140 -11.29 -6.78 -0.48
CA LEU A 140 -10.77 -7.51 -1.65
C LEU A 140 -9.48 -6.86 -2.18
N GLY A 141 -9.38 -5.52 -2.17
CA GLY A 141 -8.15 -4.78 -2.51
C GLY A 141 -6.99 -5.07 -1.55
N ILE A 142 -7.28 -5.15 -0.25
CA ILE A 142 -6.28 -5.57 0.74
C ILE A 142 -5.86 -7.02 0.47
N ALA A 143 -6.81 -7.93 0.18
CA ALA A 143 -6.51 -9.32 -0.17
C ALA A 143 -5.57 -9.40 -1.38
N GLN A 144 -5.86 -8.66 -2.45
CA GLN A 144 -4.99 -8.55 -3.62
C GLN A 144 -3.58 -8.10 -3.25
N ALA A 145 -3.45 -7.08 -2.39
CA ALA A 145 -2.17 -6.51 -2.03
C ALA A 145 -1.30 -7.47 -1.19
N ILE A 146 -1.91 -8.36 -0.38
CA ILE A 146 -1.18 -9.24 0.54
C ILE A 146 -1.03 -10.69 0.07
N MET A 147 -1.79 -11.15 -0.94
CA MET A 147 -1.87 -12.57 -1.30
C MET A 147 -0.52 -13.18 -1.73
N GLU A 148 0.39 -12.38 -2.27
CA GLU A 148 1.72 -12.82 -2.70
C GLU A 148 2.83 -12.64 -1.63
N ASN A 149 2.46 -12.43 -0.37
CA ASN A 149 3.40 -12.20 0.74
C ASN A 149 4.46 -11.13 0.43
N PRO A 150 4.06 -9.87 0.22
CA PRO A 150 4.98 -8.80 -0.13
C PRO A 150 5.94 -8.46 1.03
N SER A 151 7.15 -7.99 0.68
CA SER A 151 8.08 -7.39 1.66
C SER A 151 7.79 -5.91 1.91
N ILE A 152 7.14 -5.25 0.95
CA ILE A 152 6.67 -3.86 1.04
C ILE A 152 5.19 -3.83 0.72
N LEU A 153 4.40 -3.17 1.57
CA LEU A 153 2.96 -3.02 1.41
C LEU A 153 2.57 -1.54 1.47
N LEU A 154 1.97 -1.04 0.40
CA LEU A 154 1.51 0.34 0.27
C LEU A 154 -0.01 0.38 0.37
N LEU A 155 -0.56 1.08 1.34
CA LEU A 155 -1.99 1.11 1.64
C LEU A 155 -2.51 2.55 1.69
N ASP A 156 -3.30 2.92 0.69
CA ASP A 156 -3.94 4.24 0.61
C ASP A 156 -5.37 4.15 1.13
N GLU A 157 -5.62 4.76 2.30
CA GLU A 157 -6.90 4.75 3.00
C GLU A 157 -7.50 3.33 3.14
N PRO A 158 -6.77 2.33 3.68
CA PRO A 158 -7.21 0.94 3.65
C PRO A 158 -8.44 0.66 4.52
N MET A 159 -8.68 1.47 5.56
CA MET A 159 -9.76 1.26 6.51
C MET A 159 -11.01 2.09 6.23
N ASN A 160 -10.97 2.97 5.23
CA ASN A 160 -12.14 3.74 4.82
C ASN A 160 -13.29 2.82 4.39
N ALA A 161 -14.52 3.16 4.84
CA ALA A 161 -15.75 2.42 4.59
C ALA A 161 -15.82 1.01 5.22
N LEU A 162 -14.89 0.67 6.12
CA LEU A 162 -14.98 -0.53 6.94
C LEU A 162 -15.82 -0.25 8.20
N ASP A 163 -16.53 -1.26 8.66
CA ASP A 163 -17.15 -1.25 9.98
C ASP A 163 -16.09 -1.40 11.09
N LYS A 164 -16.46 -1.02 12.32
CA LYS A 164 -15.55 -0.99 13.46
C LYS A 164 -14.83 -2.34 13.70
N SER A 165 -15.56 -3.44 13.59
CA SER A 165 -14.97 -4.77 13.80
C SER A 165 -13.97 -5.13 12.70
N SER A 166 -14.25 -4.75 11.47
CA SER A 166 -13.34 -4.92 10.33
C SER A 166 -12.08 -4.07 10.46
N VAL A 167 -12.20 -2.84 10.97
CA VAL A 167 -11.04 -1.97 11.25
C VAL A 167 -10.09 -2.65 12.24
N GLU A 168 -10.62 -3.15 13.38
CA GLU A 168 -9.80 -3.85 14.39
C GLU A 168 -9.11 -5.10 13.82
N ASN A 169 -9.82 -5.88 13.00
CA ASN A 169 -9.24 -7.03 12.33
C ASN A 169 -8.10 -6.64 11.36
N MET A 170 -8.25 -5.52 10.62
CA MET A 170 -7.20 -5.03 9.72
C MET A 170 -6.00 -4.48 10.50
N ARG A 171 -6.23 -3.76 11.62
CA ARG A 171 -5.15 -3.31 12.51
C ARG A 171 -4.33 -4.50 13.01
N THR A 172 -5.00 -5.54 13.48
CA THR A 172 -4.35 -6.79 13.94
C THR A 172 -3.58 -7.47 12.81
N LEU A 173 -4.16 -7.55 11.61
CA LEU A 173 -3.51 -8.10 10.43
C LEU A 173 -2.22 -7.35 10.08
N PHE A 174 -2.27 -6.03 9.99
CA PHE A 174 -1.11 -5.23 9.61
C PHE A 174 0.02 -5.32 10.64
N ARG A 175 -0.30 -5.29 11.94
CA ARG A 175 0.68 -5.55 12.99
C ARG A 175 1.32 -6.94 12.86
N LYS A 176 0.54 -7.96 12.56
CA LYS A 176 1.02 -9.34 12.36
C LYS A 176 1.96 -9.46 11.14
N LEU A 177 1.59 -8.83 10.02
CA LEU A 177 2.43 -8.81 8.82
C LEU A 177 3.78 -8.14 9.08
N SER A 178 3.80 -7.04 9.81
CA SER A 178 5.02 -6.34 10.19
C SER A 178 5.87 -7.17 11.16
N SER A 179 5.30 -7.58 12.31
CA SER A 179 6.06 -8.20 13.41
C SER A 179 6.49 -9.64 13.12
N GLU A 180 5.64 -10.45 12.46
CA GLU A 180 5.91 -11.88 12.25
C GLU A 180 6.56 -12.17 10.89
N LYS A 181 6.22 -11.38 9.85
CA LYS A 181 6.73 -11.59 8.48
C LYS A 181 7.78 -10.57 8.06
N GLY A 182 8.02 -9.53 8.86
CA GLY A 182 8.95 -8.46 8.53
C GLY A 182 8.50 -7.61 7.34
N THR A 183 7.19 -7.58 7.04
CA THR A 183 6.64 -6.73 5.97
C THR A 183 6.72 -5.27 6.39
N THR A 184 7.34 -4.44 5.57
CA THR A 184 7.33 -2.98 5.75
C THR A 184 6.05 -2.42 5.19
N ILE A 185 5.32 -1.64 5.98
CA ILE A 185 3.99 -1.16 5.61
C ILE A 185 3.98 0.36 5.62
N LEU A 186 3.56 0.98 4.53
CA LEU A 186 3.26 2.40 4.47
C LEU A 186 1.74 2.58 4.38
N ILE A 187 1.19 3.36 5.31
CA ILE A 187 -0.26 3.61 5.39
C ILE A 187 -0.51 5.11 5.26
N ALA A 188 -1.20 5.52 4.20
CA ALA A 188 -1.82 6.84 4.16
C ALA A 188 -3.19 6.77 4.81
N SER A 189 -3.45 7.61 5.80
CA SER A 189 -4.75 7.67 6.47
C SER A 189 -5.04 9.07 7.00
N HIS A 190 -6.33 9.44 6.99
CA HIS A 190 -6.84 10.63 7.66
C HIS A 190 -7.30 10.35 9.11
N SER A 191 -7.34 9.08 9.53
CA SER A 191 -7.68 8.68 10.89
C SER A 191 -6.46 8.80 11.79
N GLU A 192 -6.44 9.81 12.65
CA GLU A 192 -5.40 9.97 13.68
C GLU A 192 -5.30 8.74 14.59
N GLU A 193 -6.46 8.11 14.86
CA GLU A 193 -6.50 6.89 15.68
C GLU A 193 -5.75 5.74 15.02
N ASP A 194 -5.95 5.51 13.71
CA ASP A 194 -5.26 4.44 12.97
C ASP A 194 -3.75 4.69 12.94
N ILE A 195 -3.35 5.93 12.69
CA ILE A 195 -1.94 6.33 12.67
C ILE A 195 -1.31 6.08 14.04
N ARG A 196 -1.94 6.56 15.12
CA ARG A 196 -1.43 6.38 16.49
C ARG A 196 -1.34 4.91 16.92
N ILE A 197 -2.32 4.09 16.54
CA ILE A 197 -2.36 2.67 16.94
C ILE A 197 -1.36 1.83 16.14
N LEU A 198 -1.20 2.11 14.85
CA LEU A 198 -0.46 1.23 13.94
C LEU A 198 0.97 1.66 13.67
N CYS A 199 1.25 2.96 13.59
CA CYS A 199 2.49 3.41 13.01
C CYS A 199 3.61 3.50 14.04
N ASP A 200 4.79 3.06 13.63
CA ASP A 200 6.02 3.19 14.43
C ASP A 200 6.67 4.57 14.22
N LYS A 201 6.39 5.19 13.05
CA LYS A 201 6.82 6.55 12.68
C LYS A 201 5.76 7.19 11.79
N VAL A 202 5.72 8.50 11.80
CA VAL A 202 4.79 9.28 10.98
C VAL A 202 5.55 10.31 10.17
N TYR A 203 5.25 10.40 8.88
CA TYR A 203 5.72 11.45 8.00
C TYR A 203 4.54 12.31 7.54
N ALA A 204 4.68 13.63 7.62
CA ALA A 204 3.72 14.57 7.06
C ALA A 204 4.19 15.06 5.69
N ILE A 205 3.25 15.13 4.73
CA ILE A 205 3.48 15.78 3.43
C ILE A 205 2.78 17.13 3.46
N GLU A 206 3.60 18.20 3.56
CA GLU A 206 3.18 19.59 3.59
C GLU A 206 4.10 20.40 2.69
N ASP A 207 3.58 21.42 2.02
CA ASP A 207 4.35 22.32 1.17
C ASP A 207 5.30 21.61 0.20
N LYS A 208 4.88 20.47 -0.37
CA LYS A 208 5.62 19.65 -1.35
C LYS A 208 6.87 18.94 -0.78
N VAL A 209 7.05 18.93 0.51
CA VAL A 209 8.11 18.22 1.21
C VAL A 209 7.52 17.14 2.12
N CYS A 210 8.35 16.16 2.49
CA CYS A 210 7.97 15.10 3.41
C CYS A 210 8.88 15.21 4.63
N THR A 211 8.30 15.40 5.80
CA THR A 211 9.03 15.58 7.06
C THR A 211 8.63 14.52 8.05
N LEU A 212 9.61 13.96 8.76
CA LEU A 212 9.36 13.08 9.90
C LEU A 212 8.74 13.92 11.03
N CYS A 213 7.54 13.52 11.48
CA CYS A 213 6.93 14.12 12.66
C CYS A 213 7.73 13.66 13.90
N SER A 214 8.23 14.60 14.70
CA SER A 214 8.74 14.28 16.03
C SER A 214 7.57 13.87 16.91
N ASP A 215 7.76 12.81 17.71
CA ASP A 215 6.84 12.39 18.77
C ASP A 215 6.49 13.54 19.72
#